data_89311aefe6cec73db7d1e49b27aed1f4
#
_entry.id   89311aefe6cec73db7d1e49b27aed1f4
#
_cell.length_a   1.000
_cell.length_b   1.000
_cell.length_c   1.000
_cell.angle_alpha   90.00
_cell.angle_beta   90.00
_cell.angle_gamma   90.00
#
_symmetry.space_group_name_H-M   'P 1'
#
loop_
_entity.id
_entity.type
_entity.pdbx_description
1 polymer ?
#
loop_
_entity_poly.entity_id
_entity_poly.type
_entity_poly.pdbx_seq_one_letter_code
_entity_poly.pdbx_strand_id
1 'polypeptide(L)' 'MDEGYDIFRREFDGSFVWVGAAETFSRARQKVVQDPAASDHEFVIVNALTNEKTFVIPPERPPKVMCA' A
#
# COMPACT_ATOMS: atom_id res chain seq x y z
N MET A 1 -19.59 4.14 -8.25
CA MET A 1 -19.38 4.22 -8.01
C MET A 1 -18.63 4.31 -7.72
N ASP A 2 -18.07 4.33 -7.49
CA ASP A 2 -17.49 4.41 -7.30
C ASP A 2 -16.67 4.60 -6.83
N GLU A 3 -16.07 4.75 -6.26
CA GLU A 3 -15.40 4.88 -5.82
C GLU A 3 -14.69 4.38 -5.38
N GLY A 4 -14.04 4.50 -4.97
CA GLY A 4 -13.18 3.58 -4.45
C GLY A 4 -11.85 4.08 -4.21
N TYR A 5 -10.98 3.13 -3.96
CA TYR A 5 -9.61 3.42 -3.62
C TYR A 5 -8.71 2.69 -4.59
N ASP A 6 -7.72 3.40 -5.14
CA ASP A 6 -6.73 2.79 -6.00
C ASP A 6 -5.51 2.44 -5.17
N ILE A 7 -4.89 1.33 -5.50
CA ILE A 7 -3.74 0.85 -4.76
C ILE A 7 -2.54 0.83 -5.68
N PHE A 8 -1.47 1.48 -5.25
CA PHE A 8 -0.23 1.51 -6.00
C PHE A 8 0.89 0.92 -5.17
N ARG A 9 1.81 0.26 -5.84
CA ARG A 9 2.99 -0.27 -5.19
C ARG A 9 4.19 0.54 -5.62
N ARG A 10 5.03 0.89 -4.68
CA ARG A 10 6.24 1.63 -4.99
C ARG A 10 7.33 0.65 -5.35
N GLU A 11 7.93 0.86 -6.51
CA GLU A 11 9.02 0.00 -6.95
C GLU A 11 10.34 0.49 -6.37
N PHE A 12 11.35 -0.33 -6.48
CA PHE A 12 12.65 0.02 -5.90
C PHE A 12 13.28 1.24 -6.55
N ASP A 13 12.91 1.53 -7.79
CA ASP A 13 13.43 2.71 -8.47
C ASP A 13 12.63 3.96 -8.13
N GLY A 14 11.64 3.85 -7.28
CA GLY A 14 10.85 5.00 -6.85
C GLY A 14 9.57 5.21 -7.62
N SER A 15 9.36 4.48 -8.69
CA SER A 15 8.13 4.64 -9.46
C SER A 15 6.99 3.89 -8.80
N PHE A 16 5.76 4.23 -9.19
CA PHE A 16 4.58 3.59 -8.65
C PHE A 16 3.87 2.82 -9.74
N VAL A 17 3.38 1.65 -9.38
CA VAL A 17 2.66 0.79 -10.30
C VAL A 17 1.29 0.51 -9.72
N TRP A 18 0.25 0.71 -10.52
CA TRP A 18 -1.11 0.41 -10.08
C TRP A 18 -1.26 -1.09 -9.95
N VAL A 19 -1.71 -1.56 -8.80
CA VAL A 19 -1.85 -2.98 -8.58
C VAL A 19 -3.26 -3.42 -8.27
N GLY A 20 -4.16 -2.50 -8.03
CA GLY A 20 -5.52 -2.92 -7.77
C GLY A 20 -6.37 -1.78 -7.25
N ALA A 21 -7.59 -2.13 -6.90
CA ALA A 21 -8.53 -1.16 -6.38
C ALA A 21 -9.46 -1.86 -5.41
N ALA A 22 -10.13 -1.08 -4.59
CA ALA A 22 -11.08 -1.61 -3.64
C ALA A 22 -12.17 -0.58 -3.40
N GLU A 23 -13.29 -1.03 -2.90
CA GLU A 23 -14.43 -0.16 -2.69
C GLU A 23 -14.31 0.65 -1.40
N THR A 24 -13.64 0.13 -0.41
CA THR A 24 -13.49 0.81 0.86
C THR A 24 -12.02 0.82 1.24
N PHE A 25 -11.71 1.73 2.13
CA PHE A 25 -10.34 1.82 2.62
C PHE A 25 -9.94 0.53 3.33
N SER A 26 -10.85 -0.01 4.08
CA SER A 26 -10.60 -1.23 4.82
C SER A 26 -10.21 -2.37 3.90
N ARG A 27 -10.94 -2.48 2.80
CA ARG A 27 -10.63 -3.52 1.84
C ARG A 27 -9.34 -3.27 1.11
N ALA A 28 -9.07 -2.00 0.81
CA ALA A 28 -7.83 -1.65 0.16
C ALA A 28 -6.65 -2.04 1.04
N ARG A 29 -6.77 -1.72 2.32
CA ARG A 29 -5.73 -2.03 3.25
C ARG A 29 -5.52 -3.53 3.39
N GLN A 30 -6.62 -4.27 3.39
CA GLN A 30 -6.55 -5.70 3.47
C GLN A 30 -5.84 -6.29 2.27
N LYS A 31 -6.12 -5.77 1.09
CA LYS A 31 -5.43 -6.24 -0.10
C LYS A 31 -3.94 -6.00 -0.02
N VAL A 32 -3.55 -4.85 0.52
CA VAL A 32 -2.14 -4.55 0.66
C VAL A 32 -1.47 -5.52 1.61
N VAL A 33 -2.10 -5.77 2.75
CA VAL A 33 -1.48 -6.64 3.75
C VAL A 33 -1.35 -8.05 3.24
N GLN A 34 -2.25 -8.46 2.37
CA GLN A 34 -2.23 -9.81 1.84
C GLN A 34 -1.34 -9.97 0.63
N ASP A 35 -0.83 -8.88 0.12
CA ASP A 35 0.02 -8.93 -1.06
C ASP A 35 1.37 -9.52 -0.70
N PRO A 36 1.86 -10.46 -1.49
CA PRO A 36 3.16 -11.07 -1.18
C PRO A 36 4.30 -10.06 -1.16
N ALA A 37 4.16 -8.95 -1.86
CA ALA A 37 5.19 -7.93 -1.88
C ALA A 37 5.10 -6.97 -0.71
N ALA A 38 4.13 -7.16 0.18
CA ALA A 38 3.91 -6.19 1.25
C ALA A 38 5.07 -6.12 2.22
N SER A 39 5.86 -7.16 2.31
CA SER A 39 6.98 -7.13 3.22
C SER A 39 8.17 -6.37 2.67
N ASP A 40 8.19 -6.10 1.38
CA ASP A 40 9.34 -5.47 0.73
C ASP A 40 9.05 -4.13 0.12
N HIS A 41 7.79 -3.82 -0.12
CA HIS A 41 7.43 -2.61 -0.87
C HIS A 41 6.49 -1.74 -0.08
N GLU A 42 6.61 -0.46 -0.33
CA GLU A 42 5.63 0.48 0.17
C GLU A 42 4.44 0.48 -0.75
N PHE A 43 3.27 0.71 -0.20
CA PHE A 43 2.07 0.84 -0.99
C PHE A 43 1.42 2.16 -0.68
N VAL A 44 0.69 2.70 -1.63
CA VAL A 44 -0.08 3.89 -1.37
C VAL A 44 -1.51 3.62 -1.79
N ILE A 45 -2.43 3.99 -0.93
CA ILE A 45 -3.86 3.87 -1.20
C ILE A 45 -4.37 5.26 -1.47
N VAL A 46 -4.92 5.46 -2.64
CA VAL A 46 -5.39 6.77 -3.07
C VAL A 46 -6.90 6.77 -3.12
N ASN A 47 -7.50 7.72 -2.42
CA ASN A 47 -8.93 7.89 -2.49
C ASN A 47 -9.26 8.54 -3.83
N ALA A 48 -9.94 7.80 -4.68
CA ALA A 48 -10.20 8.28 -6.03
C ALA A 48 -11.08 9.52 -6.05
N LEU A 49 -11.84 9.72 -4.99
CA LEU A 49 -12.74 10.84 -4.94
C LEU A 49 -12.07 12.10 -4.47
N THR A 50 -11.25 12.00 -3.45
CA THR A 50 -10.63 13.17 -2.83
C THR A 50 -9.16 13.31 -3.16
N ASN A 51 -8.56 12.28 -3.77
CA ASN A 51 -7.14 12.25 -4.05
C ASN A 51 -6.27 12.18 -2.81
N GLU A 52 -6.87 11.83 -1.70
CA GLU A 52 -6.09 11.63 -0.50
C GLU A 52 -5.23 10.40 -0.61
N LYS A 53 -3.99 10.52 -0.19
CA LYS A 53 -3.05 9.41 -0.28
C LYS A 53 -2.69 8.92 1.11
N THR A 54 -2.77 7.63 1.30
CA THR A 54 -2.37 7.02 2.56
C THR A 54 -1.25 6.03 2.25
N PHE A 55 -0.11 6.25 2.85
CA PHE A 55 1.03 5.37 2.61
C PHE A 55 1.00 4.23 3.60
N VAL A 56 1.17 3.02 3.09
CA VAL A 56 1.23 1.84 3.92
C VAL A 56 2.64 1.33 3.86
N ILE A 57 3.34 1.47 4.96
CA ILE A 57 4.71 1.04 5.05
C ILE A 57 4.75 -0.42 5.38
N PRO A 58 5.70 -1.18 4.89
CA PRO A 58 5.78 -2.60 5.23
C PRO A 58 5.82 -2.78 6.74
N PRO A 59 5.19 -3.79 7.21
CA PRO A 59 5.19 -4.08 8.62
C PRO A 59 6.58 -4.35 8.97
N GLU A 60 6.95 -4.09 9.89
CA GLU A 60 7.99 -4.15 10.14
C GLU A 60 8.65 -5.06 10.18
N ARG A 61 9.61 -5.03 9.83
CA ARG A 61 10.46 -5.78 10.15
C ARG A 61 11.06 -5.25 11.24
N PRO A 62 11.28 -5.94 12.24
CA PRO A 62 11.89 -5.52 13.44
C PRO A 62 13.21 -4.98 13.05
N PRO A 63 13.54 -3.99 13.61
CA PRO A 63 14.74 -3.38 13.27
C PRO A 63 15.82 -4.30 13.60
N LYS A 64 16.07 -4.83 13.60
CA LYS A 64 16.94 -5.57 13.81
C LYS A 64 17.80 -5.22 14.33
N VAL A 65 17.98 -4.79 14.72
CA VAL A 65 18.61 -4.46 15.17
C VAL A 65 19.14 -4.70 15.81
N MET A 66 19.27 -4.73 15.98
CA MET A 66 19.61 -4.84 16.40
C MET A 66 20.08 -5.18 16.88
N CYS A 67 20.39 -5.44 17.06
CA CYS A 67 20.76 -5.73 17.47
C CYS A 67 21.28 -5.74 17.76
N ALA A 68 21.43 -5.70 17.89
CA ALA A 68 21.97 -5.76 18.19
C ALA A 68 22.36 -5.81 18.37
#